data_48d05b10c1225a8f15ae0e756334d8ce
#
_entry.id   48d05b10c1225a8f15ae0e756334d8ce
#
_cell.length_a   1.000
_cell.length_b   1.000
_cell.length_c   1.000
_cell.angle_alpha   90.00
_cell.angle_beta   90.00
_cell.angle_gamma   90.00
#
_symmetry.space_group_name_H-M   'P 1'
#
loop_
_entity.id
_entity.type
_entity.pdbx_description
1 polymer ?
#
loop_
_entity_poly.entity_id
_entity_poly.type
_entity_poly.pdbx_seq_one_letter_code
_entity_poly.pdbx_strand_id
1 'polypeptide(L)'
;MEWNINSLIHDNYMDLVRRGQQDALTKYDFAIMTLYGVPGSGKTHAMLEYCKRNPASLYFGFRGLTSEMALKRFTKQYPRVFETSCTDWQTFFAQLHLYARKKRPVILFDDPGERNDKPDFYESLQAFGNQILQERLAMVVLTAEPWEKFPLHYFSEHVPCLTPSELARMLPKWTVEDVFRLFSVTDGIYALTQEAKGYGSFTEYLAGVCRNESHSVFLRLAPCWLEKAFRSPEAYNTLLYGMAGGKNRITELSAFSGYPKNKCEKYLGALIDAGLVRKEKEDGKRPDYYLDLSYLHAWYRYVFLSMGRMDKIPERIANYAEKTAVPDKLHKEVVRWMPQRMWILYHTEMLDTRPNCENIMVEGMRFDYVEKTSNETIFAIAKIQFADSDWEAIERAIESVTPFFEAKIILCSIHQFSRFYWKLNRTYENIRLIQLKSMD
;
A
#
# COMPACT_ATOMS: atom_id res chain seq x y z
N MET A 1 2.45 14.75 -0.96
CA MET A 1 3.64 14.68 -1.84
C MET A 1 3.33 13.62 -2.89
N GLU A 2 3.22 13.99 -4.17
CA GLU A 2 3.01 12.99 -5.23
C GLU A 2 4.24 12.09 -5.29
N TRP A 3 4.04 10.81 -5.09
CA TRP A 3 5.10 9.83 -5.31
C TRP A 3 5.45 9.84 -6.80
N ASN A 4 6.58 10.44 -7.13
CA ASN A 4 7.00 10.66 -8.50
C ASN A 4 8.27 9.86 -8.78
N ILE A 5 8.09 8.66 -9.33
CA ILE A 5 9.22 7.81 -9.75
C ILE A 5 10.17 8.57 -10.71
N ASN A 6 9.65 9.53 -11.50
CA ASN A 6 10.49 10.31 -12.41
C ASN A 6 11.47 11.18 -11.64
N SER A 7 11.02 11.85 -10.54
CA SER A 7 11.94 12.62 -9.71
C SER A 7 12.92 11.69 -8.99
N LEU A 8 12.43 10.58 -8.45
CA LEU A 8 13.27 9.63 -7.73
C LEU A 8 14.38 9.04 -8.63
N ILE A 9 14.02 8.52 -9.81
CA ILE A 9 14.99 7.99 -10.77
C ILE A 9 15.91 9.11 -11.28
N HIS A 10 15.34 10.27 -11.62
CA HIS A 10 16.11 11.40 -12.14
C HIS A 10 17.06 11.95 -11.08
N ASP A 11 16.59 12.18 -9.87
CA ASP A 11 17.38 12.75 -8.79
C ASP A 11 18.50 11.80 -8.38
N ASN A 12 18.22 10.50 -8.22
CA ASN A 12 19.26 9.51 -7.93
C ASN A 12 20.28 9.38 -9.09
N TYR A 13 19.81 9.35 -10.34
CA TYR A 13 20.69 9.30 -11.50
C TYR A 13 21.54 10.57 -11.62
N MET A 14 20.92 11.75 -11.49
CA MET A 14 21.64 13.04 -11.55
C MET A 14 22.55 13.24 -10.36
N ASP A 15 22.20 12.73 -9.19
CA ASP A 15 23.09 12.72 -8.02
C ASP A 15 24.32 11.83 -8.25
N LEU A 16 24.13 10.66 -8.84
CA LEU A 16 25.24 9.79 -9.27
C LEU A 16 26.16 10.48 -10.28
N VAL A 17 25.57 11.23 -11.21
CA VAL A 17 26.31 11.97 -12.23
C VAL A 17 27.01 13.20 -11.64
N ARG A 18 26.34 13.94 -10.72
CA ARG A 18 26.86 15.19 -10.13
C ARG A 18 27.90 14.96 -9.06
N ARG A 19 27.74 13.92 -8.24
CA ARG A 19 28.60 13.72 -7.06
C ARG A 19 30.02 13.30 -7.38
N GLY A 20 30.49 13.29 -8.58
CA GLY A 20 31.89 13.20 -9.00
C GLY A 20 32.95 12.69 -8.00
N GLN A 21 32.58 12.41 -6.77
CA GLN A 21 33.45 12.02 -5.65
C GLN A 21 33.43 10.51 -5.47
N GLN A 22 34.59 9.89 -5.69
CA GLN A 22 34.82 8.45 -5.59
C GLN A 22 34.44 7.85 -4.22
N ASP A 23 34.55 8.60 -3.13
CA ASP A 23 34.43 8.08 -1.77
C ASP A 23 32.97 7.92 -1.29
N ALA A 24 32.01 8.65 -1.89
CA ALA A 24 30.60 8.52 -1.53
C ALA A 24 29.92 7.34 -2.25
N LEU A 25 30.43 6.95 -3.41
CA LEU A 25 29.86 5.88 -4.25
C LEU A 25 30.25 4.47 -3.76
N THR A 26 31.35 4.33 -3.04
CA THR A 26 31.74 3.05 -2.41
C THR A 26 30.85 2.68 -1.22
N LYS A 27 30.07 3.60 -0.71
CA LYS A 27 29.19 3.41 0.43
C LYS A 27 27.74 3.05 0.06
N TYR A 28 27.33 3.26 -1.20
CA TYR A 28 25.99 3.02 -1.68
C TYR A 28 26.05 2.44 -3.11
N ASP A 29 25.60 1.20 -3.27
CA ASP A 29 25.49 0.51 -4.58
C ASP A 29 24.34 1.08 -5.42
N PHE A 30 24.38 2.36 -5.74
CA PHE A 30 23.33 3.06 -6.48
C PHE A 30 23.22 2.71 -7.97
N ALA A 31 24.06 1.83 -8.47
CA ALA A 31 23.94 1.38 -9.85
C ALA A 31 22.67 0.56 -10.09
N ILE A 32 22.13 -0.06 -9.04
CA ILE A 32 20.94 -0.90 -9.12
C ILE A 32 19.96 -0.49 -8.03
N MET A 33 18.76 -0.11 -8.43
CA MET A 33 17.64 0.24 -7.56
C MET A 33 16.51 -0.80 -7.70
N THR A 34 15.92 -1.21 -6.60
CA THR A 34 14.75 -2.07 -6.60
C THR A 34 13.51 -1.29 -6.18
N LEU A 35 12.48 -1.31 -7.02
CA LEU A 35 11.14 -0.81 -6.70
C LEU A 35 10.30 -1.98 -6.19
N TYR A 36 9.96 -1.99 -4.92
CA TYR A 36 9.14 -3.05 -4.36
C TYR A 36 7.78 -2.52 -3.86
N GLY A 37 6.79 -3.38 -3.79
CA GLY A 37 5.44 -3.04 -3.33
C GLY A 37 4.45 -4.12 -3.71
N VAL A 38 3.25 -4.02 -3.16
CA VAL A 38 2.21 -5.02 -3.38
C VAL A 38 1.85 -5.17 -4.86
N PRO A 39 1.40 -6.35 -5.31
CA PRO A 39 0.85 -6.52 -6.65
C PRO A 39 -0.23 -5.49 -6.95
N GLY A 40 -0.15 -4.87 -8.12
CA GLY A 40 -1.08 -3.81 -8.51
C GLY A 40 -0.77 -2.41 -7.96
N SER A 41 0.30 -2.19 -7.17
CA SER A 41 0.68 -0.85 -6.66
C SER A 41 1.10 0.14 -7.74
N GLY A 42 1.33 -0.31 -8.98
CA GLY A 42 1.64 0.57 -10.10
C GLY A 42 3.12 0.57 -10.54
N LYS A 43 3.96 -0.33 -10.03
CA LYS A 43 5.38 -0.46 -10.40
C LYS A 43 5.61 -0.43 -11.92
N THR A 44 4.98 -1.37 -12.64
CA THR A 44 5.05 -1.44 -14.10
C THR A 44 4.57 -0.17 -14.79
N HIS A 45 3.45 0.40 -14.30
CA HIS A 45 2.91 1.64 -14.86
C HIS A 45 3.90 2.80 -14.74
N ALA A 46 4.49 2.96 -13.56
CA ALA A 46 5.49 3.98 -13.31
C ALA A 46 6.72 3.85 -14.23
N MET A 47 7.22 2.62 -14.45
CA MET A 47 8.31 2.37 -15.40
C MET A 47 7.93 2.74 -16.84
N LEU A 48 6.74 2.36 -17.28
CA LEU A 48 6.27 2.65 -18.65
C LEU A 48 6.05 4.17 -18.85
N GLU A 49 5.52 4.87 -17.87
CA GLU A 49 5.39 6.34 -17.91
C GLU A 49 6.76 7.04 -17.95
N TYR A 50 7.71 6.50 -17.18
CA TYR A 50 9.10 6.99 -17.25
C TYR A 50 9.68 6.85 -18.68
N CYS A 51 9.50 5.66 -19.30
CA CYS A 51 9.98 5.43 -20.67
C CYS A 51 9.33 6.35 -21.72
N LYS A 52 8.05 6.65 -21.58
CA LYS A 52 7.37 7.61 -22.49
C LYS A 52 8.00 9.00 -22.44
N ARG A 53 8.39 9.44 -21.24
CA ARG A 53 9.02 10.76 -21.04
C ARG A 53 10.52 10.77 -21.35
N ASN A 54 11.17 9.60 -21.29
CA ASN A 54 12.60 9.40 -21.49
C ASN A 54 12.88 8.34 -22.56
N PRO A 55 12.77 8.68 -23.85
CA PRO A 55 12.88 7.70 -24.96
C PRO A 55 14.22 6.99 -25.06
N ALA A 56 15.27 7.51 -24.41
CA ALA A 56 16.58 6.87 -24.33
C ALA A 56 16.62 5.68 -23.33
N SER A 57 15.57 5.50 -22.50
CA SER A 57 15.47 4.41 -21.53
C SER A 57 15.18 3.09 -22.24
N LEU A 58 15.63 2.01 -21.61
CA LEU A 58 15.40 0.64 -22.09
C LEU A 58 14.49 -0.09 -21.11
N TYR A 59 13.39 -0.67 -21.59
CA TYR A 59 12.42 -1.41 -20.78
C TYR A 59 12.36 -2.87 -21.20
N PHE A 60 12.54 -3.76 -20.23
CA PHE A 60 12.56 -5.21 -20.40
C PHE A 60 11.54 -5.87 -19.46
N GLY A 61 10.37 -6.19 -19.98
CA GLY A 61 9.30 -6.85 -19.21
C GLY A 61 9.38 -8.36 -19.30
N PHE A 62 9.54 -9.03 -18.16
CA PHE A 62 9.73 -10.50 -18.07
C PHE A 62 8.42 -11.28 -17.92
N ARG A 63 7.34 -10.63 -17.58
CA ARG A 63 6.09 -11.31 -17.20
C ARG A 63 5.71 -12.44 -18.14
N GLY A 64 5.63 -13.67 -17.59
CA GLY A 64 5.24 -14.87 -18.32
C GLY A 64 6.29 -15.40 -19.31
N LEU A 65 7.55 -14.92 -19.25
CA LEU A 65 8.63 -15.35 -20.15
C LEU A 65 9.63 -16.24 -19.44
N THR A 66 10.03 -17.32 -20.12
CA THR A 66 11.26 -18.04 -19.78
C THR A 66 12.49 -17.19 -20.11
N SER A 67 13.66 -17.51 -19.55
CA SER A 67 14.93 -16.81 -19.88
C SER A 67 15.22 -16.78 -21.38
N GLU A 68 15.03 -17.89 -22.06
CA GLU A 68 15.24 -17.98 -23.52
C GLU A 68 14.29 -17.08 -24.31
N MET A 69 13.00 -17.10 -23.97
CA MET A 69 12.02 -16.24 -24.63
C MET A 69 12.27 -14.75 -24.34
N ALA A 70 12.69 -14.43 -23.12
CA ALA A 70 13.05 -13.06 -22.73
C ALA A 70 14.24 -12.55 -23.55
N LEU A 71 15.33 -13.32 -23.64
CA LEU A 71 16.49 -12.98 -24.45
C LEU A 71 16.13 -12.75 -25.93
N LYS A 72 15.38 -13.68 -26.55
CA LYS A 72 14.89 -13.53 -27.93
C LYS A 72 14.05 -12.28 -28.14
N ARG A 73 13.14 -12.01 -27.21
CA ARG A 73 12.26 -10.84 -27.28
C ARG A 73 13.05 -9.53 -27.13
N PHE A 74 13.91 -9.44 -26.13
CA PHE A 74 14.63 -8.20 -25.79
C PHE A 74 15.64 -7.82 -26.87
N THR A 75 16.37 -8.79 -27.42
CA THR A 75 17.30 -8.54 -28.52
C THR A 75 16.60 -8.06 -29.78
N LYS A 76 15.41 -8.62 -30.07
CA LYS A 76 14.58 -8.18 -31.20
C LYS A 76 13.96 -6.81 -30.95
N GLN A 77 13.63 -6.48 -29.70
CA GLN A 77 12.99 -5.20 -29.33
C GLN A 77 13.92 -4.01 -29.52
N TYR A 78 15.22 -4.20 -29.27
CA TYR A 78 16.22 -3.14 -29.33
C TYR A 78 17.38 -3.46 -30.30
N PRO A 79 17.15 -3.50 -31.62
CA PRO A 79 18.20 -3.87 -32.60
C PRO A 79 19.36 -2.85 -32.66
N ARG A 80 19.18 -1.64 -32.12
CA ARG A 80 20.25 -0.65 -32.00
C ARG A 80 21.16 -0.88 -30.79
N VAL A 81 20.73 -1.70 -29.83
CA VAL A 81 21.48 -2.11 -28.64
C VAL A 81 22.17 -3.44 -28.88
N PHE A 82 21.46 -4.37 -29.51
CA PHE A 82 21.87 -5.75 -29.72
C PHE A 82 22.15 -5.97 -31.20
N GLU A 83 23.41 -5.95 -31.57
CA GLU A 83 23.85 -6.15 -32.96
C GLU A 83 23.71 -7.62 -33.38
N THR A 84 23.80 -8.52 -32.40
CA THR A 84 23.64 -9.98 -32.60
C THR A 84 22.62 -10.55 -31.60
N SER A 85 21.99 -11.67 -31.97
CA SER A 85 21.13 -12.38 -31.04
C SER A 85 21.90 -12.92 -29.84
N CYS A 86 21.36 -12.70 -28.63
CA CYS A 86 21.96 -13.21 -27.40
C CYS A 86 21.36 -14.58 -27.08
N THR A 87 22.21 -15.53 -26.79
CA THR A 87 21.81 -16.90 -26.36
C THR A 87 21.84 -17.06 -24.83
N ASP A 88 22.52 -16.16 -24.14
CA ASP A 88 22.72 -16.15 -22.70
C ASP A 88 22.73 -14.73 -22.14
N TRP A 89 22.59 -14.62 -20.82
CA TRP A 89 22.56 -13.33 -20.12
C TRP A 89 23.91 -12.63 -20.09
N GLN A 90 25.00 -13.37 -20.10
CA GLN A 90 26.34 -12.79 -20.11
C GLN A 90 26.57 -12.00 -21.40
N THR A 91 26.26 -12.60 -22.56
CA THR A 91 26.32 -11.92 -23.86
C THR A 91 25.36 -10.74 -23.94
N PHE A 92 24.16 -10.89 -23.38
CA PHE A 92 23.18 -9.83 -23.31
C PHE A 92 23.71 -8.60 -22.55
N PHE A 93 24.22 -8.80 -21.34
CA PHE A 93 24.76 -7.71 -20.54
C PHE A 93 26.05 -7.13 -21.11
N ALA A 94 26.90 -7.92 -21.79
CA ALA A 94 28.06 -7.40 -22.47
C ALA A 94 27.70 -6.39 -23.59
N GLN A 95 26.70 -6.71 -24.42
CA GLN A 95 26.22 -5.77 -25.45
C GLN A 95 25.54 -4.54 -24.82
N LEU A 96 24.76 -4.75 -23.75
CA LEU A 96 24.14 -3.66 -23.02
C LEU A 96 25.15 -2.70 -22.39
N HIS A 97 26.29 -3.23 -21.91
CA HIS A 97 27.40 -2.43 -21.38
C HIS A 97 28.04 -1.54 -22.48
N LEU A 98 28.30 -2.11 -23.65
CA LEU A 98 28.83 -1.34 -24.79
C LEU A 98 27.88 -0.20 -25.20
N TYR A 99 26.58 -0.43 -25.17
CA TYR A 99 25.58 0.61 -25.42
C TYR A 99 25.58 1.66 -24.30
N ALA A 100 25.63 1.25 -23.05
CA ALA A 100 25.62 2.14 -21.89
C ALA A 100 26.82 3.11 -21.90
N ARG A 101 27.99 2.66 -22.31
CA ARG A 101 29.16 3.54 -22.48
C ARG A 101 28.93 4.68 -23.47
N LYS A 102 28.08 4.48 -24.49
CA LYS A 102 27.78 5.48 -25.52
C LYS A 102 26.61 6.41 -25.15
N LYS A 103 25.59 5.89 -24.46
CA LYS A 103 24.30 6.57 -24.31
C LYS A 103 23.87 6.82 -22.87
N ARG A 104 24.48 6.20 -21.88
CA ARG A 104 24.13 6.32 -20.45
C ARG A 104 22.63 6.19 -20.19
N PRO A 105 21.97 5.10 -20.60
CA PRO A 105 20.54 4.91 -20.45
C PRO A 105 20.13 4.63 -19.00
N VAL A 106 18.85 4.83 -18.69
CA VAL A 106 18.20 4.14 -17.56
C VAL A 106 17.63 2.82 -18.09
N ILE A 107 17.95 1.72 -17.42
CA ILE A 107 17.62 0.35 -17.80
C ILE A 107 16.61 -0.18 -16.81
N LEU A 108 15.42 -0.57 -17.29
CA LEU A 108 14.28 -0.98 -16.48
C LEU A 108 13.98 -2.45 -16.72
N PHE A 109 14.13 -3.28 -15.68
CA PHE A 109 13.74 -4.68 -15.67
C PHE A 109 12.47 -4.87 -14.85
N ASP A 110 11.37 -5.19 -15.51
CA ASP A 110 10.07 -5.31 -14.89
C ASP A 110 9.69 -6.77 -14.69
N ASP A 111 9.43 -7.15 -13.45
CA ASP A 111 9.02 -8.49 -13.01
C ASP A 111 10.01 -9.60 -13.43
N PRO A 112 11.31 -9.48 -13.12
CA PRO A 112 12.29 -10.49 -13.48
C PRO A 112 12.08 -11.83 -12.74
N GLY A 113 11.33 -11.82 -11.62
CA GLY A 113 11.06 -12.96 -10.76
C GLY A 113 12.18 -13.21 -9.73
N GLU A 114 12.07 -14.28 -8.98
CA GLU A 114 13.04 -14.60 -7.93
C GLU A 114 14.40 -15.05 -8.49
N ARG A 115 15.45 -14.79 -7.71
CA ARG A 115 16.83 -15.22 -8.05
C ARG A 115 16.95 -16.72 -8.26
N ASN A 116 16.28 -17.52 -7.43
CA ASN A 116 16.36 -18.98 -7.50
C ASN A 116 15.79 -19.53 -8.83
N ASP A 117 14.87 -18.80 -9.46
CA ASP A 117 14.27 -19.20 -10.74
C ASP A 117 15.15 -18.80 -11.94
N LYS A 118 15.99 -17.77 -11.77
CA LYS A 118 16.86 -17.24 -12.84
C LYS A 118 18.27 -16.89 -12.33
N PRO A 119 19.03 -17.85 -11.81
CA PRO A 119 20.34 -17.57 -11.22
C PRO A 119 21.30 -16.89 -12.20
N ASP A 120 21.37 -17.37 -13.44
CA ASP A 120 22.27 -16.86 -14.50
C ASP A 120 21.97 -15.38 -14.84
N PHE A 121 20.70 -14.99 -14.81
CA PHE A 121 20.32 -13.59 -14.99
C PHE A 121 20.89 -12.72 -13.87
N TYR A 122 20.69 -13.12 -12.62
CA TYR A 122 21.09 -12.31 -11.48
C TYR A 122 22.62 -12.28 -11.29
N GLU A 123 23.34 -13.35 -11.61
CA GLU A 123 24.80 -13.36 -11.61
C GLU A 123 25.36 -12.42 -12.67
N SER A 124 24.81 -12.49 -13.89
CA SER A 124 25.21 -11.60 -14.99
C SER A 124 24.83 -10.14 -14.72
N LEU A 125 23.66 -9.89 -14.11
CA LEU A 125 23.22 -8.58 -13.69
C LEU A 125 24.16 -7.99 -12.62
N GLN A 126 24.61 -8.79 -11.67
CA GLN A 126 25.56 -8.35 -10.64
C GLN A 126 26.90 -7.94 -11.24
N ALA A 127 27.43 -8.76 -12.14
CA ALA A 127 28.69 -8.45 -12.83
C ALA A 127 28.55 -7.15 -13.65
N PHE A 128 27.46 -7.02 -14.39
CA PHE A 128 27.14 -5.81 -15.13
C PHE A 128 26.97 -4.59 -14.21
N GLY A 129 26.24 -4.73 -13.09
CA GLY A 129 26.03 -3.69 -12.10
C GLY A 129 27.35 -3.13 -11.54
N ASN A 130 28.28 -4.00 -11.21
CA ASN A 130 29.60 -3.60 -10.74
C ASN A 130 30.37 -2.79 -11.81
N GLN A 131 30.30 -3.22 -13.08
CA GLN A 131 30.95 -2.50 -14.18
C GLN A 131 30.36 -1.10 -14.42
N ILE A 132 29.02 -1.01 -14.49
CA ILE A 132 28.33 0.28 -14.71
C ILE A 132 28.52 1.25 -13.55
N LEU A 133 28.64 0.73 -12.31
CA LEU A 133 28.90 1.55 -11.12
C LEU A 133 30.31 2.16 -11.19
N GLN A 134 31.33 1.34 -11.47
CA GLN A 134 32.70 1.79 -11.58
C GLN A 134 32.87 2.84 -12.71
N GLU A 135 32.25 2.62 -13.85
CA GLU A 135 32.35 3.48 -15.02
C GLU A 135 31.29 4.59 -15.05
N ARG A 136 30.31 4.60 -14.11
CA ARG A 136 29.20 5.56 -14.02
C ARG A 136 28.38 5.69 -15.32
N LEU A 137 28.03 4.54 -15.87
CA LEU A 137 27.48 4.49 -17.24
C LEU A 137 25.96 4.49 -17.32
N ALA A 138 25.29 3.87 -16.34
CA ALA A 138 23.86 3.64 -16.40
C ALA A 138 23.26 3.50 -15.00
N MET A 139 21.94 3.62 -14.89
CA MET A 139 21.16 3.22 -13.74
C MET A 139 20.29 2.03 -14.13
N VAL A 140 20.27 1.01 -13.30
CA VAL A 140 19.37 -0.16 -13.44
C VAL A 140 18.27 -0.08 -12.40
N VAL A 141 17.04 -0.26 -12.82
CA VAL A 141 15.88 -0.33 -11.95
C VAL A 141 15.17 -1.65 -12.16
N LEU A 142 14.90 -2.36 -11.06
CA LEU A 142 14.16 -3.62 -11.08
C LEU A 142 12.83 -3.43 -10.32
N THR A 143 11.78 -4.13 -10.75
CA THR A 143 10.61 -4.29 -9.88
C THR A 143 10.70 -5.58 -9.08
N ALA A 144 10.14 -5.56 -7.88
CA ALA A 144 10.08 -6.69 -6.98
C ALA A 144 8.74 -6.74 -6.25
N GLU A 145 8.37 -7.92 -5.80
CA GLU A 145 7.27 -8.11 -4.85
C GLU A 145 7.80 -8.06 -3.41
N PRO A 146 6.95 -7.80 -2.40
CA PRO A 146 7.40 -7.62 -1.01
C PRO A 146 8.14 -8.83 -0.43
N TRP A 147 7.83 -10.04 -0.91
CA TRP A 147 8.44 -11.29 -0.46
C TRP A 147 9.71 -11.67 -1.21
N GLU A 148 10.04 -11.00 -2.31
CA GLU A 148 11.23 -11.31 -3.10
C GLU A 148 12.47 -10.76 -2.39
N LYS A 149 13.37 -11.66 -1.98
CA LYS A 149 14.64 -11.31 -1.32
C LYS A 149 15.73 -11.14 -2.35
N PHE A 150 16.18 -9.91 -2.54
CA PHE A 150 17.35 -9.63 -3.37
C PHE A 150 18.64 -9.70 -2.52
N PRO A 151 19.60 -10.53 -2.89
CA PRO A 151 20.80 -10.78 -2.09
C PRO A 151 21.90 -9.72 -2.24
N LEU A 152 21.64 -8.65 -2.96
CA LEU A 152 22.61 -7.60 -3.25
C LEU A 152 22.26 -6.34 -2.46
N HIS A 153 23.27 -5.57 -2.09
CA HIS A 153 23.13 -4.27 -1.42
C HIS A 153 22.56 -3.22 -2.40
N TYR A 154 21.33 -3.45 -2.87
CA TYR A 154 20.62 -2.52 -3.73
C TYR A 154 19.94 -1.46 -2.88
N PHE A 155 19.86 -0.27 -3.41
CA PHE A 155 18.92 0.72 -2.92
C PHE A 155 17.50 0.22 -3.24
N SER A 156 16.66 0.12 -2.20
CA SER A 156 15.29 -0.36 -2.35
C SER A 156 14.32 0.77 -1.99
N GLU A 157 13.38 1.02 -2.89
CA GLU A 157 12.35 2.03 -2.69
C GLU A 157 10.98 1.39 -2.71
N HIS A 158 10.19 1.70 -1.68
CA HIS A 158 8.83 1.21 -1.57
C HIS A 158 7.88 2.02 -2.45
N VAL A 159 7.12 1.34 -3.31
CA VAL A 159 6.01 1.91 -4.07
C VAL A 159 4.75 1.80 -3.23
N PRO A 160 4.33 2.88 -2.56
CA PRO A 160 3.17 2.84 -1.69
C PRO A 160 1.89 2.71 -2.50
N CYS A 161 0.83 2.25 -1.84
CA CYS A 161 -0.53 2.42 -2.35
C CYS A 161 -0.91 3.90 -2.34
N LEU A 162 -1.89 4.27 -3.17
CA LEU A 162 -2.37 5.64 -3.28
C LEU A 162 -3.04 6.10 -1.98
N THR A 163 -2.81 7.32 -1.62
CA THR A 163 -3.53 8.01 -0.55
C THR A 163 -4.94 8.39 -0.98
N PRO A 164 -5.88 8.68 -0.06
CA PRO A 164 -7.21 9.19 -0.41
C PRO A 164 -7.17 10.44 -1.30
N SER A 165 -6.24 11.36 -1.05
CA SER A 165 -6.07 12.58 -1.89
C SER A 165 -5.66 12.25 -3.31
N GLU A 166 -4.77 11.27 -3.50
CA GLU A 166 -4.37 10.82 -4.83
C GLU A 166 -5.52 10.11 -5.55
N LEU A 167 -6.32 9.30 -4.83
CA LEU A 167 -7.54 8.73 -5.38
C LEU A 167 -8.51 9.83 -5.83
N ALA A 168 -8.75 10.84 -5.00
CA ALA A 168 -9.64 11.95 -5.33
C ALA A 168 -9.21 12.68 -6.61
N ARG A 169 -7.90 12.90 -6.78
CA ARG A 169 -7.35 13.48 -8.02
C ARG A 169 -7.55 12.59 -9.24
N MET A 170 -7.46 11.26 -9.05
CA MET A 170 -7.68 10.29 -10.13
C MET A 170 -9.16 10.09 -10.47
N LEU A 171 -10.07 10.37 -9.55
CA LEU A 171 -11.52 10.17 -9.63
C LEU A 171 -12.27 11.52 -9.42
N PRO A 172 -12.02 12.55 -10.24
CA PRO A 172 -12.51 13.90 -9.96
C PRO A 172 -14.03 14.05 -10.05
N LYS A 173 -14.74 13.07 -10.58
CA LYS A 173 -16.22 13.04 -10.66
C LYS A 173 -16.87 12.39 -9.46
N TRP A 174 -16.10 11.70 -8.62
CA TRP A 174 -16.61 11.00 -7.46
C TRP A 174 -16.77 11.94 -6.28
N THR A 175 -17.73 11.65 -5.41
CA THR A 175 -17.82 12.33 -4.12
C THR A 175 -16.64 11.93 -3.23
N VAL A 176 -16.26 12.80 -2.30
CA VAL A 176 -15.19 12.50 -1.30
C VAL A 176 -15.53 11.23 -0.52
N GLU A 177 -16.80 11.05 -0.21
CA GLU A 177 -17.31 9.88 0.50
C GLU A 177 -17.12 8.59 -0.32
N ASP A 178 -17.46 8.57 -1.60
CA ASP A 178 -17.27 7.42 -2.48
C ASP A 178 -15.79 7.11 -2.69
N VAL A 179 -14.96 8.14 -2.81
CA VAL A 179 -13.49 7.97 -2.86
C VAL A 179 -12.99 7.30 -1.59
N PHE A 180 -13.49 7.74 -0.42
CA PHE A 180 -13.05 7.16 0.85
C PHE A 180 -13.57 5.73 1.06
N ARG A 181 -14.81 5.43 0.61
CA ARG A 181 -15.34 4.05 0.56
C ARG A 181 -14.48 3.15 -0.31
N LEU A 182 -14.10 3.61 -1.51
CA LEU A 182 -13.19 2.86 -2.38
C LEU A 182 -11.85 2.63 -1.71
N PHE A 183 -11.24 3.68 -1.17
CA PHE A 183 -9.97 3.57 -0.42
C PHE A 183 -10.06 2.54 0.70
N SER A 184 -11.16 2.54 1.46
CA SER A 184 -11.36 1.66 2.61
C SER A 184 -11.43 0.17 2.25
N VAL A 185 -11.88 -0.17 1.04
CA VAL A 185 -11.96 -1.57 0.57
C VAL A 185 -10.87 -1.96 -0.41
N THR A 186 -10.08 -1.02 -0.91
CA THR A 186 -9.02 -1.28 -1.91
C THR A 186 -7.63 -0.94 -1.41
N ASP A 187 -7.51 -0.32 -0.21
CA ASP A 187 -6.27 0.19 0.36
C ASP A 187 -5.49 1.15 -0.56
N GLY A 188 -6.17 1.75 -1.54
CA GLY A 188 -5.53 2.61 -2.53
C GLY A 188 -4.65 1.87 -3.54
N ILE A 189 -4.85 0.55 -3.74
CA ILE A 189 -4.10 -0.22 -4.74
C ILE A 189 -4.36 0.40 -6.13
N TYR A 190 -3.28 0.85 -6.79
CA TYR A 190 -3.33 1.60 -8.05
C TYR A 190 -4.17 0.91 -9.14
N ALA A 191 -3.99 -0.40 -9.32
CA ALA A 191 -4.72 -1.16 -10.36
C ALA A 191 -6.24 -1.15 -10.14
N LEU A 192 -6.70 -1.19 -8.89
CA LEU A 192 -8.12 -1.11 -8.52
C LEU A 192 -8.67 0.30 -8.74
N THR A 193 -7.86 1.33 -8.45
CA THR A 193 -8.22 2.72 -8.72
C THR A 193 -8.32 3.00 -10.22
N GLN A 194 -7.44 2.42 -11.02
CA GLN A 194 -7.52 2.53 -12.49
C GLN A 194 -8.80 1.87 -13.04
N GLU A 195 -9.19 0.71 -12.51
CA GLU A 195 -10.46 0.06 -12.86
C GLU A 195 -11.66 0.95 -12.50
N ALA A 196 -11.60 1.59 -11.32
CA ALA A 196 -12.67 2.47 -10.82
C ALA A 196 -12.91 3.71 -11.70
N LYS A 197 -11.96 4.17 -12.50
CA LYS A 197 -12.14 5.30 -13.44
C LYS A 197 -13.25 5.09 -14.46
N GLY A 198 -13.59 3.83 -14.75
CA GLY A 198 -14.69 3.50 -15.68
C GLY A 198 -16.08 3.72 -15.10
N TYR A 199 -16.22 4.16 -13.84
CA TYR A 199 -17.48 4.28 -13.12
C TYR A 199 -17.65 5.67 -12.52
N GLY A 200 -18.89 6.05 -12.22
CA GLY A 200 -19.20 7.37 -11.67
C GLY A 200 -19.32 7.42 -10.15
N SER A 201 -19.41 6.25 -9.48
CA SER A 201 -19.59 6.14 -8.03
C SER A 201 -19.07 4.81 -7.49
N PHE A 202 -18.91 4.70 -6.18
CA PHE A 202 -18.53 3.46 -5.51
C PHE A 202 -19.55 2.33 -5.75
N THR A 203 -20.84 2.65 -5.70
CA THR A 203 -21.91 1.67 -5.95
C THR A 203 -21.90 1.15 -7.38
N GLU A 204 -21.74 2.04 -8.37
CA GLU A 204 -21.59 1.64 -9.78
C GLU A 204 -20.36 0.78 -10.00
N TYR A 205 -19.22 1.13 -9.37
CA TYR A 205 -18.00 0.33 -9.42
C TYR A 205 -18.24 -1.09 -8.93
N LEU A 206 -18.76 -1.28 -7.71
CA LEU A 206 -19.03 -2.60 -7.16
C LEU A 206 -19.98 -3.43 -8.04
N ALA A 207 -21.05 -2.80 -8.52
CA ALA A 207 -21.99 -3.47 -9.43
C ALA A 207 -21.33 -3.84 -10.77
N GLY A 208 -20.47 -2.98 -11.29
CA GLY A 208 -19.76 -3.18 -12.55
C GLY A 208 -18.73 -4.31 -12.49
N VAL A 209 -17.89 -4.31 -11.45
CA VAL A 209 -16.85 -5.35 -11.29
C VAL A 209 -17.46 -6.72 -11.06
N CYS A 210 -18.57 -6.83 -10.33
CA CYS A 210 -19.26 -8.09 -10.09
C CYS A 210 -20.01 -8.62 -11.35
N ARG A 211 -20.43 -7.74 -12.25
CA ARG A 211 -21.03 -8.15 -13.54
C ARG A 211 -19.99 -8.61 -14.55
N ASN A 212 -18.76 -8.13 -14.45
CA ASN A 212 -17.69 -8.43 -15.40
C ASN A 212 -16.64 -9.38 -14.80
N GLU A 213 -17.08 -10.52 -14.27
CA GLU A 213 -16.25 -11.45 -13.49
C GLU A 213 -14.93 -11.83 -14.19
N SER A 214 -14.95 -12.09 -15.49
CA SER A 214 -13.78 -12.55 -16.23
C SER A 214 -12.71 -11.49 -16.45
N HIS A 215 -13.06 -10.20 -16.39
CA HIS A 215 -12.15 -9.10 -16.70
C HIS A 215 -11.87 -8.19 -15.50
N SER A 216 -12.64 -8.29 -14.41
CA SER A 216 -12.48 -7.44 -13.25
C SER A 216 -11.12 -7.64 -12.57
N VAL A 217 -10.38 -6.56 -12.41
CA VAL A 217 -9.13 -6.53 -11.65
C VAL A 217 -9.41 -6.80 -10.16
N PHE A 218 -10.50 -6.22 -9.62
CA PHE A 218 -10.91 -6.43 -8.23
C PHE A 218 -11.09 -7.92 -7.89
N LEU A 219 -11.71 -8.68 -8.79
CA LEU A 219 -11.97 -10.11 -8.57
C LEU A 219 -10.73 -10.98 -8.77
N ARG A 220 -9.81 -10.58 -9.65
CA ARG A 220 -8.66 -11.39 -10.08
C ARG A 220 -7.37 -11.10 -9.34
N LEU A 221 -7.23 -9.95 -8.70
CA LEU A 221 -5.96 -9.52 -8.13
C LEU A 221 -5.51 -10.44 -6.97
N ALA A 222 -6.40 -10.80 -6.05
CA ALA A 222 -6.06 -11.67 -4.93
C ALA A 222 -5.63 -13.08 -5.35
N PRO A 223 -6.38 -13.80 -6.23
CA PRO A 223 -5.92 -15.08 -6.78
C PRO A 223 -4.56 -14.98 -7.46
N CYS A 224 -4.37 -14.00 -8.36
CA CYS A 224 -3.10 -13.80 -9.06
C CYS A 224 -1.95 -13.51 -8.07
N TRP A 225 -2.22 -12.83 -6.99
CA TRP A 225 -1.24 -12.56 -5.95
C TRP A 225 -0.79 -13.85 -5.27
N LEU A 226 -1.74 -14.68 -4.84
CA LEU A 226 -1.41 -15.94 -4.18
C LEU A 226 -0.70 -16.94 -5.10
N GLU A 227 -1.16 -17.06 -6.33
CA GLU A 227 -0.52 -17.93 -7.33
C GLU A 227 0.92 -17.51 -7.64
N LYS A 228 1.20 -16.21 -7.57
CA LYS A 228 2.55 -15.67 -7.73
C LYS A 228 3.42 -15.92 -6.49
N ALA A 229 2.86 -15.75 -5.29
CA ALA A 229 3.61 -15.90 -4.04
C ALA A 229 3.81 -17.36 -3.63
N PHE A 230 2.89 -18.26 -3.99
CA PHE A 230 2.87 -19.63 -3.50
C PHE A 230 2.60 -20.65 -4.60
N ARG A 231 3.44 -21.68 -4.66
CA ARG A 231 3.30 -22.77 -5.64
C ARG A 231 2.01 -23.58 -5.47
N SER A 232 1.49 -23.67 -4.24
CA SER A 232 0.25 -24.41 -3.90
C SER A 232 -0.57 -23.54 -2.95
N PRO A 233 -1.46 -22.66 -3.48
CA PRO A 233 -2.15 -21.64 -2.71
C PRO A 233 -3.31 -22.14 -1.83
N GLU A 234 -3.75 -23.40 -1.95
CA GLU A 234 -4.99 -23.92 -1.33
C GLU A 234 -4.99 -23.81 0.20
N ALA A 235 -3.86 -24.16 0.82
CA ALA A 235 -3.72 -24.11 2.28
C ALA A 235 -3.72 -22.66 2.78
N TYR A 236 -3.08 -21.78 2.04
CA TYR A 236 -3.03 -20.34 2.35
C TYR A 236 -4.43 -19.71 2.19
N ASN A 237 -5.13 -20.03 1.10
CA ASN A 237 -6.53 -19.60 0.88
C ASN A 237 -7.43 -19.97 2.07
N THR A 238 -7.28 -21.19 2.59
CA THR A 238 -8.08 -21.67 3.73
C THR A 238 -7.82 -20.83 4.99
N LEU A 239 -6.56 -20.51 5.29
CA LEU A 239 -6.22 -19.70 6.46
C LEU A 239 -6.69 -18.25 6.30
N LEU A 240 -6.48 -17.63 5.12
CA LEU A 240 -6.92 -16.28 4.81
C LEU A 240 -8.45 -16.14 4.89
N TYR A 241 -9.19 -17.14 4.39
CA TYR A 241 -10.64 -17.19 4.52
C TYR A 241 -11.09 -17.32 5.99
N GLY A 242 -10.40 -18.15 6.78
CA GLY A 242 -10.64 -18.27 8.21
C GLY A 242 -10.43 -16.92 8.94
N MET A 243 -9.34 -16.22 8.63
CA MET A 243 -9.06 -14.90 9.20
C MET A 243 -10.09 -13.84 8.79
N ALA A 244 -10.51 -13.81 7.51
CA ALA A 244 -11.60 -12.94 7.06
C ALA A 244 -12.94 -13.26 7.75
N GLY A 245 -13.08 -14.49 8.27
CA GLY A 245 -14.19 -14.94 9.12
C GLY A 245 -14.03 -14.63 10.61
N GLY A 246 -12.97 -13.90 11.01
CA GLY A 246 -12.70 -13.52 12.41
C GLY A 246 -11.94 -14.56 13.23
N LYS A 247 -11.27 -15.53 12.61
CA LYS A 247 -10.40 -16.51 13.28
C LYS A 247 -8.99 -15.95 13.36
N ASN A 248 -8.63 -15.33 14.47
CA ASN A 248 -7.37 -14.60 14.58
C ASN A 248 -6.30 -15.36 15.36
N ARG A 249 -6.66 -16.42 16.09
CA ARG A 249 -5.72 -17.22 16.89
C ARG A 249 -5.32 -18.50 16.16
N ILE A 250 -4.08 -18.91 16.36
CA ILE A 250 -3.56 -20.14 15.75
C ILE A 250 -4.39 -21.39 16.11
N THR A 251 -4.94 -21.44 17.31
CA THR A 251 -5.83 -22.52 17.74
C THR A 251 -7.14 -22.55 16.99
N GLU A 252 -7.71 -21.37 16.70
CA GLU A 252 -8.94 -21.23 15.93
C GLU A 252 -8.70 -21.55 14.45
N LEU A 253 -7.59 -21.08 13.90
CA LEU A 253 -7.18 -21.36 12.52
C LEU A 253 -6.87 -22.85 12.32
N SER A 254 -6.20 -23.49 13.29
CA SER A 254 -5.94 -24.93 13.28
C SER A 254 -7.25 -25.75 13.30
N ALA A 255 -8.17 -25.39 14.19
CA ALA A 255 -9.48 -26.04 14.26
C ALA A 255 -10.32 -25.82 12.99
N PHE A 256 -10.29 -24.62 12.43
CA PHE A 256 -11.02 -24.27 11.21
C PHE A 256 -10.47 -24.96 9.95
N SER A 257 -9.15 -24.97 9.79
CA SER A 257 -8.49 -25.50 8.60
C SER A 257 -8.28 -27.03 8.63
N GLY A 258 -8.36 -27.64 9.80
CA GLY A 258 -7.98 -29.04 10.01
C GLY A 258 -6.47 -29.29 10.00
N TYR A 259 -5.63 -28.26 9.85
CA TYR A 259 -4.18 -28.41 9.88
C TYR A 259 -3.65 -28.40 11.33
N PRO A 260 -2.61 -29.20 11.64
CA PRO A 260 -1.91 -29.11 12.92
C PRO A 260 -1.32 -27.71 13.14
N LYS A 261 -1.20 -27.27 14.40
CA LYS A 261 -0.72 -25.93 14.77
C LYS A 261 0.64 -25.60 14.17
N ASN A 262 1.60 -26.52 14.22
CA ASN A 262 2.93 -26.34 13.64
C ASN A 262 2.89 -26.08 12.13
N LYS A 263 1.95 -26.72 11.40
CA LYS A 263 1.74 -26.47 9.98
C LYS A 263 1.10 -25.12 9.74
N CYS A 264 0.12 -24.73 10.57
CA CYS A 264 -0.45 -23.38 10.52
C CYS A 264 0.62 -22.30 10.78
N GLU A 265 1.50 -22.51 11.78
CA GLU A 265 2.61 -21.57 12.07
C GLU A 265 3.53 -21.36 10.85
N LYS A 266 3.90 -22.45 10.18
CA LYS A 266 4.71 -22.37 8.96
C LYS A 266 4.01 -21.57 7.84
N TYR A 267 2.72 -21.83 7.62
CA TYR A 267 1.96 -21.12 6.61
C TYR A 267 1.74 -19.65 6.98
N LEU A 268 1.45 -19.36 8.26
CA LEU A 268 1.33 -17.99 8.74
C LEU A 268 2.65 -17.21 8.60
N GLY A 269 3.79 -17.85 8.90
CA GLY A 269 5.10 -17.26 8.65
C GLY A 269 5.30 -16.86 7.19
N ALA A 270 4.98 -17.75 6.25
CA ALA A 270 5.06 -17.45 4.82
C ALA A 270 4.08 -16.35 4.38
N LEU A 271 2.88 -16.30 4.95
CA LEU A 271 1.90 -15.22 4.69
C LEU A 271 2.36 -13.86 5.24
N ILE A 272 3.06 -13.85 6.38
CA ILE A 272 3.68 -12.64 6.94
C ILE A 272 4.82 -12.17 6.05
N ASP A 273 5.71 -13.08 5.66
CA ASP A 273 6.82 -12.78 4.75
C ASP A 273 6.30 -12.22 3.40
N ALA A 274 5.15 -12.70 2.94
CA ALA A 274 4.49 -12.21 1.72
C ALA A 274 3.72 -10.88 1.91
N GLY A 275 3.68 -10.31 3.12
CA GLY A 275 2.94 -9.06 3.40
C GLY A 275 1.42 -9.18 3.31
N LEU A 276 0.87 -10.40 3.45
CA LEU A 276 -0.57 -10.65 3.39
C LEU A 276 -1.22 -10.66 4.78
N VAL A 277 -0.42 -10.99 5.80
CA VAL A 277 -0.85 -11.14 7.19
C VAL A 277 0.09 -10.38 8.10
N ARG A 278 -0.45 -9.64 9.05
CA ARG A 278 0.30 -9.07 10.15
C ARG A 278 0.07 -9.87 11.44
N LYS A 279 1.10 -9.89 12.27
CA LYS A 279 1.09 -10.53 13.58
C LYS A 279 1.12 -9.45 14.64
N GLU A 280 0.11 -9.43 15.50
CA GLU A 280 0.02 -8.52 16.63
C GLU A 280 0.25 -9.29 17.93
N LYS A 281 1.05 -8.77 18.83
CA LYS A 281 1.32 -9.38 20.12
C LYS A 281 1.28 -8.32 21.21
N GLU A 282 0.33 -8.46 22.11
CA GLU A 282 0.30 -7.69 23.36
C GLU A 282 1.16 -8.40 24.41
N ASP A 283 1.76 -7.61 25.31
CA ASP A 283 2.58 -8.15 26.39
C ASP A 283 1.80 -9.14 27.27
N GLY A 284 2.39 -10.32 27.47
CA GLY A 284 1.81 -11.41 28.24
C GLY A 284 0.72 -12.23 27.54
N LYS A 285 0.29 -11.84 26.32
CA LYS A 285 -0.70 -12.57 25.53
C LYS A 285 -0.09 -13.37 24.37
N ARG A 286 -0.84 -14.35 23.89
CA ARG A 286 -0.51 -15.06 22.64
C ARG A 286 -0.77 -14.16 21.46
N PRO A 287 0.02 -14.25 20.37
CA PRO A 287 -0.16 -13.41 19.20
C PRO A 287 -1.48 -13.71 18.49
N ASP A 288 -2.07 -12.65 17.97
CA ASP A 288 -3.19 -12.68 17.03
C ASP A 288 -2.69 -12.37 15.60
N TYR A 289 -3.41 -12.87 14.60
CA TYR A 289 -3.07 -12.77 13.18
C TYR A 289 -4.20 -12.11 12.41
N TYR A 290 -3.90 -11.11 11.60
CA TYR A 290 -4.88 -10.33 10.85
C TYR A 290 -4.47 -10.21 9.39
N LEU A 291 -5.46 -10.14 8.51
CA LEU A 291 -5.20 -9.73 7.13
C LEU A 291 -4.65 -8.29 7.13
N ASP A 292 -3.57 -8.07 6.42
CA ASP A 292 -2.90 -6.77 6.44
C ASP A 292 -3.65 -5.72 5.61
N LEU A 293 -4.33 -6.14 4.56
CA LEU A 293 -5.07 -5.27 3.66
C LEU A 293 -6.58 -5.48 3.78
N SER A 294 -7.33 -4.38 3.84
CA SER A 294 -8.80 -4.37 3.81
C SER A 294 -9.36 -4.97 2.52
N TYR A 295 -8.63 -4.80 1.39
CA TYR A 295 -8.96 -5.44 0.12
C TYR A 295 -9.02 -6.96 0.26
N LEU A 296 -8.01 -7.58 0.87
CA LEU A 296 -7.98 -9.03 1.08
C LEU A 296 -9.12 -9.47 2.00
N HIS A 297 -9.40 -8.68 3.06
CA HIS A 297 -10.52 -8.99 3.95
C HIS A 297 -11.86 -8.97 3.20
N ALA A 298 -12.13 -7.92 2.41
CA ALA A 298 -13.35 -7.82 1.61
C ALA A 298 -13.43 -8.97 0.59
N TRP A 299 -12.33 -9.29 -0.08
CA TRP A 299 -12.27 -10.33 -1.10
C TRP A 299 -12.51 -11.71 -0.51
N TYR A 300 -11.77 -12.12 0.53
CA TYR A 300 -11.95 -13.43 1.17
C TYR A 300 -13.30 -13.57 1.84
N ARG A 301 -13.80 -12.53 2.47
CA ARG A 301 -15.08 -12.60 3.20
C ARG A 301 -16.28 -12.71 2.27
N TYR A 302 -16.28 -12.05 1.14
CA TYR A 302 -17.47 -11.88 0.32
C TYR A 302 -17.36 -12.47 -1.08
N VAL A 303 -16.17 -12.57 -1.65
CA VAL A 303 -15.95 -13.01 -3.04
C VAL A 303 -15.50 -14.47 -3.13
N PHE A 304 -14.52 -14.88 -2.32
CA PHE A 304 -13.78 -16.14 -2.46
C PHE A 304 -14.66 -17.39 -2.74
N LEU A 305 -15.71 -17.60 -1.94
CA LEU A 305 -16.63 -18.75 -2.16
C LEU A 305 -17.91 -18.37 -2.92
N SER A 306 -17.99 -17.16 -3.47
CA SER A 306 -19.20 -16.64 -4.11
C SER A 306 -19.04 -16.49 -5.62
N MET A 307 -17.93 -16.90 -6.20
CA MET A 307 -17.70 -16.87 -7.65
C MET A 307 -18.82 -17.61 -8.37
N GLY A 308 -19.38 -16.98 -9.39
CA GLY A 308 -20.58 -17.48 -10.10
C GLY A 308 -21.93 -17.18 -9.41
N ARG A 309 -21.95 -16.45 -8.28
CA ARG A 309 -23.17 -15.98 -7.57
C ARG A 309 -22.97 -14.54 -7.07
N MET A 310 -22.69 -13.62 -7.98
CA MET A 310 -22.20 -12.28 -7.66
C MET A 310 -23.29 -11.24 -7.38
N ASP A 311 -24.57 -11.59 -7.53
CA ASP A 311 -25.71 -10.67 -7.45
C ASP A 311 -25.79 -9.89 -6.12
N LYS A 312 -25.46 -10.52 -5.01
CA LYS A 312 -25.50 -9.93 -3.66
C LYS A 312 -24.15 -9.39 -3.15
N ILE A 313 -23.08 -9.60 -3.88
CA ILE A 313 -21.74 -9.21 -3.45
C ILE A 313 -21.59 -7.68 -3.33
N PRO A 314 -22.06 -6.86 -4.30
CA PRO A 314 -21.97 -5.41 -4.21
C PRO A 314 -22.57 -4.86 -2.92
N GLU A 315 -23.76 -5.30 -2.54
CA GLU A 315 -24.44 -4.87 -1.32
C GLU A 315 -23.66 -5.27 -0.07
N ARG A 316 -23.14 -6.50 -0.03
CA ARG A 316 -22.35 -7.00 1.11
C ARG A 316 -21.05 -6.23 1.31
N ILE A 317 -20.35 -5.92 0.22
CA ILE A 317 -19.11 -5.13 0.28
C ILE A 317 -19.44 -3.68 0.65
N ALA A 318 -20.51 -3.08 0.13
CA ALA A 318 -20.95 -1.76 0.50
C ALA A 318 -21.29 -1.67 2.00
N ASN A 319 -22.04 -2.65 2.53
CA ASN A 319 -22.32 -2.73 3.96
C ASN A 319 -21.07 -2.91 4.83
N TYR A 320 -20.09 -3.70 4.35
CA TYR A 320 -18.81 -3.84 5.03
C TYR A 320 -18.02 -2.52 5.01
N ALA A 321 -17.99 -1.83 3.88
CA ALA A 321 -17.37 -0.52 3.78
C ALA A 321 -17.92 0.44 4.83
N GLU A 322 -19.24 0.60 4.88
CA GLU A 322 -19.92 1.51 5.82
C GLU A 322 -19.70 1.17 7.29
N LYS A 323 -19.90 -0.11 7.65
CA LYS A 323 -19.97 -0.50 9.05
C LYS A 323 -18.60 -0.82 9.66
N THR A 324 -17.61 -1.10 8.84
CA THR A 324 -16.31 -1.61 9.32
C THR A 324 -15.13 -0.90 8.66
N ALA A 325 -14.99 -1.01 7.33
CA ALA A 325 -13.77 -0.59 6.67
C ALA A 325 -13.55 0.93 6.71
N VAL A 326 -14.60 1.72 6.50
CA VAL A 326 -14.52 3.20 6.57
C VAL A 326 -14.21 3.67 7.99
N PRO A 327 -14.92 3.22 9.04
CA PRO A 327 -14.56 3.59 10.42
C PRO A 327 -13.12 3.22 10.79
N ASP A 328 -12.67 2.02 10.42
CA ASP A 328 -11.30 1.58 10.74
C ASP A 328 -10.23 2.37 9.99
N LYS A 329 -10.45 2.69 8.71
CA LYS A 329 -9.53 3.53 7.94
C LYS A 329 -9.54 4.97 8.42
N LEU A 330 -10.70 5.52 8.71
CA LEU A 330 -10.84 6.87 9.22
C LEU A 330 -10.11 7.03 10.56
N HIS A 331 -10.26 6.05 11.45
CA HIS A 331 -9.50 5.98 12.68
C HIS A 331 -7.99 6.01 12.42
N LYS A 332 -7.47 5.11 11.58
CA LYS A 332 -6.04 5.04 11.26
C LYS A 332 -5.50 6.34 10.66
N GLU A 333 -6.26 6.97 9.77
CA GLU A 333 -5.85 8.25 9.17
C GLU A 333 -5.81 9.38 10.20
N VAL A 334 -6.81 9.44 11.10
CA VAL A 334 -6.84 10.45 12.17
C VAL A 334 -5.67 10.23 13.15
N VAL A 335 -5.42 9.00 13.58
CA VAL A 335 -4.31 8.68 14.48
C VAL A 335 -2.96 9.05 13.86
N ARG A 336 -2.74 8.70 12.59
CA ARG A 336 -1.52 9.04 11.86
C ARG A 336 -1.30 10.56 11.75
N TRP A 337 -2.36 11.29 11.57
CA TRP A 337 -2.36 12.70 11.25
C TRP A 337 -2.42 13.60 12.50
N MET A 338 -3.01 13.12 13.59
CA MET A 338 -3.25 13.91 14.80
C MET A 338 -1.96 14.49 15.41
N PRO A 339 -0.85 13.75 15.60
CA PRO A 339 0.36 14.31 16.18
C PRO A 339 0.91 15.52 15.41
N GLN A 340 0.87 15.49 14.09
CA GLN A 340 1.35 16.60 13.24
C GLN A 340 0.44 17.83 13.33
N ARG A 341 -0.87 17.61 13.40
CA ARG A 341 -1.86 18.71 13.52
C ARG A 341 -1.93 19.29 14.92
N MET A 342 -1.69 18.49 15.93
CA MET A 342 -1.60 18.99 17.31
C MET A 342 -0.52 20.05 17.45
N TRP A 343 0.65 19.83 16.86
CA TRP A 343 1.70 20.83 16.81
C TRP A 343 1.23 22.15 16.13
N ILE A 344 0.53 22.04 14.99
CA ILE A 344 0.04 23.20 14.25
C ILE A 344 -1.09 23.93 15.03
N LEU A 345 -2.02 23.17 15.62
CA LEU A 345 -3.21 23.74 16.24
C LEU A 345 -2.94 24.32 17.65
N TYR A 346 -2.00 23.74 18.37
CA TYR A 346 -1.80 24.04 19.79
C TYR A 346 -0.36 24.37 20.18
N HIS A 347 0.57 24.46 19.22
CA HIS A 347 2.00 24.69 19.47
C HIS A 347 2.61 23.72 20.50
N THR A 348 2.07 22.50 20.56
CA THR A 348 2.62 21.44 21.40
C THR A 348 3.89 20.88 20.77
N GLU A 349 4.85 20.44 21.58
CA GLU A 349 6.05 19.77 21.07
C GLU A 349 5.63 18.55 20.23
N MET A 350 6.30 18.33 19.08
CA MET A 350 6.11 17.12 18.27
C MET A 350 6.47 15.91 19.14
N LEU A 351 5.44 15.24 19.65
CA LEU A 351 5.59 14.03 20.41
C LEU A 351 5.59 12.85 19.44
N ASP A 352 6.61 12.01 19.53
CA ASP A 352 6.56 10.67 18.98
C ASP A 352 5.29 9.97 19.45
N THR A 353 4.65 9.20 18.56
CA THR A 353 3.46 8.43 18.89
C THR A 353 3.58 7.73 20.22
N ARG A 354 2.87 8.27 21.24
CA ARG A 354 2.89 7.67 22.57
C ARG A 354 2.04 6.41 22.56
N PRO A 355 2.55 5.27 23.03
CA PRO A 355 1.73 4.10 23.23
C PRO A 355 0.60 4.44 24.20
N ASN A 356 -0.63 3.99 23.87
CA ASN A 356 -1.85 4.09 24.68
C ASN A 356 -2.73 5.35 24.53
N CYS A 357 -2.53 6.21 23.52
CA CYS A 357 -3.45 7.31 23.24
C CYS A 357 -4.58 6.95 22.25
N GLU A 358 -4.57 5.77 21.67
CA GLU A 358 -5.45 5.35 20.58
C GLU A 358 -6.56 4.41 21.05
N ASN A 359 -7.72 4.48 20.39
CA ASN A 359 -8.83 3.55 20.65
C ASN A 359 -9.33 3.51 22.11
N ILE A 360 -9.41 4.65 22.74
CA ILE A 360 -9.80 4.72 24.15
C ILE A 360 -11.33 4.65 24.28
N MET A 361 -11.82 3.74 25.13
CA MET A 361 -13.23 3.64 25.49
C MET A 361 -13.50 4.43 26.76
N VAL A 362 -14.42 5.38 26.71
CA VAL A 362 -14.87 6.16 27.86
C VAL A 362 -16.40 6.15 27.90
N GLU A 363 -17.00 5.68 28.99
CA GLU A 363 -18.47 5.58 29.15
C GLU A 363 -19.17 4.91 27.95
N GLY A 364 -18.55 3.88 27.36
CA GLY A 364 -19.07 3.17 26.19
C GLY A 364 -18.89 3.91 24.85
N MET A 365 -18.29 5.11 24.86
CA MET A 365 -17.96 5.86 23.65
C MET A 365 -16.48 5.63 23.27
N ARG A 366 -16.23 5.37 21.99
CA ARG A 366 -14.89 5.22 21.43
C ARG A 366 -14.35 6.57 20.99
N PHE A 367 -13.21 6.94 21.53
CA PHE A 367 -12.39 8.04 21.05
C PHE A 367 -11.23 7.48 20.21
N ASP A 368 -10.99 8.10 19.07
CA ASP A 368 -9.90 7.69 18.18
C ASP A 368 -8.53 8.06 18.77
N TYR A 369 -8.50 9.16 19.51
CA TYR A 369 -7.31 9.64 20.19
C TYR A 369 -7.67 10.35 21.49
N VAL A 370 -6.94 10.04 22.57
CA VAL A 370 -7.02 10.73 23.86
C VAL A 370 -5.62 10.93 24.39
N GLU A 371 -5.23 12.18 24.68
CA GLU A 371 -3.93 12.50 25.27
C GLU A 371 -4.13 13.38 26.50
N LYS A 372 -3.56 12.99 27.63
CA LYS A 372 -3.55 13.78 28.87
C LYS A 372 -2.21 14.46 29.03
N THR A 373 -2.20 15.79 29.02
CA THR A 373 -1.06 16.62 29.34
C THR A 373 -1.14 17.12 30.79
N SER A 374 -0.17 17.88 31.23
CA SER A 374 -0.17 18.47 32.58
C SER A 374 -1.33 19.45 32.81
N ASN A 375 -1.84 20.11 31.77
CA ASN A 375 -2.78 21.21 31.87
C ASN A 375 -4.13 20.94 31.19
N GLU A 376 -4.23 19.95 30.32
CA GLU A 376 -5.42 19.69 29.52
C GLU A 376 -5.48 18.24 29.07
N THR A 377 -6.70 17.78 28.73
CA THR A 377 -6.92 16.49 28.10
C THR A 377 -7.49 16.71 26.69
N ILE A 378 -6.86 16.11 25.69
CA ILE A 378 -7.23 16.24 24.29
C ILE A 378 -8.01 15.00 23.87
N PHE A 379 -9.18 15.21 23.28
CA PHE A 379 -10.04 14.15 22.75
C PHE A 379 -10.25 14.35 21.25
N ALA A 380 -10.06 13.33 20.46
CA ALA A 380 -10.42 13.36 19.04
C ALA A 380 -11.35 12.21 18.66
N ILE A 381 -12.35 12.54 17.88
CA ILE A 381 -13.33 11.57 17.33
C ILE A 381 -13.47 11.84 15.83
N ALA A 382 -13.47 10.76 15.05
CA ALA A 382 -13.73 10.80 13.63
C ALA A 382 -14.99 10.00 13.29
N LYS A 383 -15.88 10.61 12.51
CA LYS A 383 -17.08 9.97 11.98
C LYS A 383 -17.28 10.37 10.51
N ILE A 384 -17.97 9.53 9.76
CA ILE A 384 -18.43 9.89 8.41
C ILE A 384 -19.30 11.14 8.50
N GLN A 385 -20.22 11.14 9.48
CA GLN A 385 -21.13 12.23 9.79
C GLN A 385 -21.44 12.23 11.29
N PHE A 386 -21.57 13.41 11.87
CA PHE A 386 -22.08 13.60 13.23
C PHE A 386 -23.56 13.96 13.20
N ALA A 387 -24.37 13.20 13.94
CA ALA A 387 -25.73 13.58 14.26
C ALA A 387 -25.74 14.55 15.46
N ASP A 388 -26.70 15.47 15.53
CA ASP A 388 -26.78 16.42 16.67
C ASP A 388 -26.94 15.68 18.01
N SER A 389 -27.60 14.52 18.00
CA SER A 389 -27.74 13.63 19.17
C SER A 389 -26.42 12.98 19.65
N ASP A 390 -25.38 12.98 18.84
CA ASP A 390 -24.08 12.41 19.26
C ASP A 390 -23.43 13.27 20.36
N TRP A 391 -23.75 14.57 20.38
CA TRP A 391 -23.08 15.51 21.27
C TRP A 391 -23.26 15.18 22.75
N GLU A 392 -24.48 14.86 23.18
CA GLU A 392 -24.77 14.53 24.58
C GLU A 392 -23.93 13.35 25.10
N ALA A 393 -23.71 12.34 24.24
CA ALA A 393 -22.88 11.19 24.59
C ALA A 393 -21.38 11.56 24.64
N ILE A 394 -20.93 12.39 23.70
CA ILE A 394 -19.55 12.90 23.66
C ILE A 394 -19.26 13.73 24.91
N GLU A 395 -20.09 14.70 25.21
CA GLU A 395 -19.95 15.60 26.35
C GLU A 395 -19.93 14.84 27.68
N ARG A 396 -20.89 13.93 27.89
CA ARG A 396 -20.96 13.06 29.08
C ARG A 396 -19.69 12.21 29.24
N ALA A 397 -19.21 11.61 28.17
CA ALA A 397 -18.00 10.79 28.21
C ALA A 397 -16.76 11.66 28.57
N ILE A 398 -16.64 12.86 28.04
CA ILE A 398 -15.55 13.77 28.36
C ILE A 398 -15.61 14.23 29.82
N GLU A 399 -16.79 14.62 30.31
CA GLU A 399 -16.99 15.09 31.68
C GLU A 399 -16.74 13.99 32.72
N SER A 400 -16.85 12.72 32.36
CA SER A 400 -16.49 11.60 33.24
C SER A 400 -14.97 11.49 33.47
N VAL A 401 -14.14 12.09 32.61
CA VAL A 401 -12.68 12.03 32.68
C VAL A 401 -12.06 13.31 33.18
N THR A 402 -12.56 14.46 32.74
CA THR A 402 -12.01 15.79 33.04
C THR A 402 -13.11 16.86 32.93
N PRO A 403 -13.02 17.98 33.70
CA PRO A 403 -13.91 19.09 33.52
C PRO A 403 -13.92 19.57 32.05
N PHE A 404 -15.10 19.87 31.52
CA PHE A 404 -15.28 20.21 30.11
C PHE A 404 -14.38 21.39 29.65
N PHE A 405 -14.13 22.36 30.51
CA PHE A 405 -13.27 23.51 30.19
C PHE A 405 -11.77 23.18 30.14
N GLU A 406 -11.34 22.05 30.71
CA GLU A 406 -9.96 21.52 30.63
C GLU A 406 -9.78 20.54 29.46
N ALA A 407 -10.87 20.15 28.79
CA ALA A 407 -10.83 19.30 27.63
C ALA A 407 -10.61 20.11 26.35
N LYS A 408 -9.77 19.63 25.45
CA LYS A 408 -9.73 20.04 24.03
C LYS A 408 -10.40 18.99 23.18
N ILE A 409 -11.37 19.38 22.38
CA ILE A 409 -12.24 18.47 21.64
C ILE A 409 -12.05 18.70 20.15
N ILE A 410 -11.64 17.67 19.43
CA ILE A 410 -11.44 17.70 17.99
C ILE A 410 -12.44 16.72 17.34
N LEU A 411 -13.35 17.26 16.56
CA LEU A 411 -14.31 16.47 15.80
C LEU A 411 -13.94 16.48 14.32
N CYS A 412 -13.67 15.29 13.76
CA CYS A 412 -13.31 15.11 12.35
C CYS A 412 -14.47 14.47 11.60
N SER A 413 -14.93 15.06 10.49
CA SER A 413 -16.02 14.53 9.69
C SER A 413 -15.72 14.58 8.20
N ILE A 414 -16.19 13.58 7.45
CA ILE A 414 -16.18 13.60 5.97
C ILE A 414 -17.28 14.52 5.47
N HIS A 415 -18.48 14.43 6.05
CA HIS A 415 -19.59 15.30 5.72
C HIS A 415 -19.49 16.68 6.41
N GLN A 416 -20.27 17.62 5.93
CA GLN A 416 -20.40 18.93 6.57
C GLN A 416 -21.03 18.78 7.95
N PHE A 417 -20.49 19.53 8.90
CA PHE A 417 -21.12 19.66 10.20
C PHE A 417 -22.45 20.43 10.11
N SER A 418 -23.42 20.03 10.92
CA SER A 418 -24.68 20.74 11.05
C SER A 418 -24.50 22.14 11.64
N ARG A 419 -25.57 22.97 11.56
CA ARG A 419 -25.57 24.28 12.20
C ARG A 419 -25.38 24.20 13.72
N PHE A 420 -25.79 23.11 14.34
CA PHE A 420 -25.60 22.83 15.75
C PHE A 420 -24.12 22.78 16.13
N TYR A 421 -23.31 21.98 15.43
CA TYR A 421 -21.87 21.87 15.68
C TYR A 421 -21.11 23.18 15.41
N TRP A 422 -21.49 23.91 14.36
CA TRP A 422 -20.91 25.22 14.10
C TRP A 422 -21.24 26.23 15.21
N LYS A 423 -22.42 26.13 15.82
CA LYS A 423 -22.80 26.95 16.98
C LYS A 423 -21.94 26.55 18.20
N LEU A 424 -21.78 25.26 18.49
CA LEU A 424 -20.92 24.78 19.56
C LEU A 424 -19.47 25.29 19.40
N ASN A 425 -18.89 25.16 18.22
CA ASN A 425 -17.51 25.61 17.95
C ASN A 425 -17.34 27.15 18.12
N ARG A 426 -18.38 27.91 17.92
CA ARG A 426 -18.36 29.36 18.17
C ARG A 426 -18.56 29.73 19.66
N THR A 427 -19.31 28.91 20.37
CA THR A 427 -19.62 29.13 21.79
C THR A 427 -18.48 28.68 22.69
N TYR A 428 -17.79 27.60 22.32
CA TYR A 428 -16.75 26.99 23.13
C TYR A 428 -15.41 27.01 22.39
N GLU A 429 -14.42 27.72 22.93
CA GLU A 429 -13.09 27.86 22.33
C GLU A 429 -12.27 26.55 22.34
N ASN A 430 -12.65 25.61 23.18
CA ASN A 430 -12.00 24.31 23.32
C ASN A 430 -12.51 23.25 22.30
N ILE A 431 -13.47 23.57 21.44
CA ILE A 431 -13.96 22.69 20.37
C ILE A 431 -13.35 23.10 19.04
N ARG A 432 -12.89 22.13 18.27
CA ARG A 432 -12.42 22.30 16.88
C ARG A 432 -13.13 21.32 15.95
N LEU A 433 -13.67 21.87 14.86
CA LEU A 433 -14.32 21.10 13.81
C LEU A 433 -13.39 20.99 12.59
N ILE A 434 -13.12 19.78 12.17
CA ILE A 434 -12.29 19.51 11.00
C ILE A 434 -13.13 18.75 9.98
N GLN A 435 -13.44 19.41 8.86
CA GLN A 435 -14.06 18.74 7.73
C GLN A 435 -12.96 18.21 6.79
N LEU A 436 -12.98 16.91 6.58
CA LEU A 436 -12.06 16.24 5.66
C LEU A 436 -12.56 16.46 4.22
N LYS A 437 -12.35 17.67 3.70
CA LYS A 437 -12.75 18.05 2.31
C LYS A 437 -11.75 17.55 1.28
N SER A 438 -10.50 17.56 1.64
CA SER A 438 -9.38 16.95 0.97
C SER A 438 -8.49 16.42 2.09
N MET A 439 -7.99 15.22 1.97
CA MET A 439 -7.06 14.64 2.94
C MET A 439 -5.62 15.08 2.57
N ASP A 440 -5.44 16.38 2.33
CA ASP A 440 -4.14 17.01 2.08
C ASP A 440 -3.41 17.30 3.37
#